data_d730cceadbd692b107c35b03f54500fc
#
_entry.id   d730cceadbd692b107c35b03f54500fc
#
_cell.length_a   1.000
_cell.length_b   1.000
_cell.length_c   1.000
_cell.angle_alpha   90.00
_cell.angle_beta   90.00
_cell.angle_gamma   90.00
#
_symmetry.space_group_name_H-M   'P 1'
#
loop_
_entity.id
_entity.type
_entity.pdbx_description
1 polymer ?
#
loop_
_entity_poly.entity_id
_entity_poly.type
_entity_poly.pdbx_seq_one_letter_code
_entity_poly.pdbx_strand_id
1 'polypeptide(L)'
;MSSSKFDIVVYGATGFTGQLVSEYVAKHYKDDADLKWAMAGRSKDKLASVRDAVGAPADTPLIVADSSDLASLKAMVDQSKSVIAGVGPYQLHGSDLVAICAAAGVDYLDYCGEPIWMRQMIDAHGEQAKASGARILFSCGFDSLPFELGAFFVQTEARRVLGASVSRVKGRVRDMRGTLSGGTAASAKATFDAVAKDLSLITILNDPFALTPGFSGPRQPRGSKPIYEEDLQSWAAPFMMALINTRNVHRSNMLMGFPYGREFIYDEMVLTGPGEQGEANAKLVMAANNEKTGPNARKPGEGPSKEERENGLYDLLYVAIAPDGREVRASVKGDSDPYGSTGKMIAECAICLLRDAPDVPAGFWTPGAAMQHKLIKRLVDHAGLTFTVEK
;
A
#
# COMPACT_ATOMS: atom_id res chain seq x y z
N MET A 1 -27.62 11.66 -13.37
CA MET A 1 -26.28 11.61 -12.80
C MET A 1 -25.42 12.62 -13.53
N SER A 2 -24.84 13.61 -12.87
CA SER A 2 -23.90 14.54 -13.50
C SER A 2 -22.67 13.72 -13.93
N SER A 3 -22.22 13.89 -15.18
CA SER A 3 -20.99 13.21 -15.63
C SER A 3 -19.82 13.77 -14.83
N SER A 4 -19.08 12.91 -14.14
CA SER A 4 -17.88 13.31 -13.39
C SER A 4 -16.92 14.06 -14.32
N LYS A 5 -16.37 15.17 -13.82
CA LYS A 5 -15.51 16.06 -14.61
C LYS A 5 -14.09 15.49 -14.75
N PHE A 6 -13.64 14.74 -13.73
CA PHE A 6 -12.30 14.17 -13.66
C PHE A 6 -12.35 12.65 -13.47
N ASP A 7 -11.47 11.95 -14.14
CA ASP A 7 -11.25 10.52 -13.94
C ASP A 7 -10.50 10.27 -12.63
N ILE A 8 -9.49 11.11 -12.33
CA ILE A 8 -8.67 11.00 -11.12
C ILE A 8 -8.50 12.41 -10.51
N VAL A 9 -8.70 12.50 -9.18
CA VAL A 9 -8.29 13.66 -8.39
C VAL A 9 -7.22 13.24 -7.41
N VAL A 10 -6.03 13.85 -7.47
CA VAL A 10 -4.94 13.64 -6.50
C VAL A 10 -5.14 14.61 -5.34
N TYR A 11 -5.76 14.12 -4.25
CA TYR A 11 -5.98 14.91 -3.04
C TYR A 11 -4.79 14.80 -2.09
N GLY A 12 -4.29 15.94 -1.62
CA GLY A 12 -3.02 16.03 -0.90
C GLY A 12 -1.82 16.19 -1.84
N ALA A 13 -2.05 16.71 -3.06
CA ALA A 13 -1.02 16.88 -4.09
C ALA A 13 0.17 17.77 -3.66
N THR A 14 0.03 18.59 -2.61
CA THR A 14 1.13 19.39 -2.06
C THR A 14 1.98 18.64 -1.00
N GLY A 15 1.55 17.46 -0.56
CA GLY A 15 2.31 16.58 0.33
C GLY A 15 3.44 15.85 -0.42
N PHE A 16 4.42 15.31 0.33
CA PHE A 16 5.58 14.65 -0.27
C PHE A 16 5.19 13.59 -1.31
N THR A 17 4.43 12.57 -0.91
CA THR A 17 4.00 11.49 -1.83
C THR A 17 3.01 12.00 -2.88
N GLY A 18 2.12 12.94 -2.54
CA GLY A 18 1.17 13.53 -3.49
C GLY A 18 1.86 14.26 -4.64
N GLN A 19 3.02 14.90 -4.40
CA GLN A 19 3.86 15.47 -5.45
C GLN A 19 4.40 14.39 -6.38
N LEU A 20 4.86 13.25 -5.84
CA LEU A 20 5.37 12.13 -6.65
C LEU A 20 4.28 11.50 -7.52
N VAL A 21 3.07 11.35 -7.00
CA VAL A 21 1.90 10.91 -7.78
C VAL A 21 1.61 11.90 -8.92
N SER A 22 1.58 13.20 -8.61
CA SER A 22 1.30 14.26 -9.59
C SER A 22 2.39 14.35 -10.66
N GLU A 23 3.68 14.24 -10.27
CA GLU A 23 4.82 14.18 -11.19
C GLU A 23 4.71 12.97 -12.14
N TYR A 24 4.37 11.81 -11.58
CA TYR A 24 4.21 10.59 -12.38
C TYR A 24 3.09 10.73 -13.41
N VAL A 25 1.90 11.15 -12.99
CA VAL A 25 0.76 11.34 -13.91
C VAL A 25 1.07 12.40 -14.97
N ALA A 26 1.63 13.54 -14.56
CA ALA A 26 1.99 14.61 -15.49
C ALA A 26 3.00 14.17 -16.56
N LYS A 27 3.97 13.30 -16.19
CA LYS A 27 5.01 12.84 -17.09
C LYS A 27 4.55 11.72 -18.02
N HIS A 28 3.86 10.72 -17.48
CA HIS A 28 3.56 9.48 -18.22
C HIS A 28 2.24 9.53 -18.97
N TYR A 29 1.32 10.41 -18.57
CA TYR A 29 -0.02 10.56 -19.16
C TYR A 29 -0.27 11.92 -19.78
N LYS A 30 0.79 12.72 -20.06
CA LYS A 30 0.69 14.05 -20.68
C LYS A 30 0.02 14.06 -22.05
N ASP A 31 0.20 12.98 -22.82
CA ASP A 31 -0.30 12.83 -24.19
C ASP A 31 -1.59 11.97 -24.23
N ASP A 32 -2.12 11.57 -23.07
CA ASP A 32 -3.33 10.77 -22.94
C ASP A 32 -4.55 11.69 -22.81
N ALA A 33 -5.16 12.04 -23.95
CA ALA A 33 -6.33 12.91 -24.01
C ALA A 33 -7.58 12.34 -23.31
N ASP A 34 -7.59 11.04 -23.07
CA ASP A 34 -8.71 10.34 -22.42
C ASP A 34 -8.58 10.29 -20.90
N LEU A 35 -7.45 10.74 -20.33
CA LEU A 35 -7.26 10.81 -18.88
C LEU A 35 -7.43 12.26 -18.38
N LYS A 36 -8.57 12.56 -17.79
CA LYS A 36 -8.85 13.86 -17.15
C LYS A 36 -8.50 13.79 -15.67
N TRP A 37 -7.48 14.51 -15.25
CA TRP A 37 -7.07 14.51 -13.86
C TRP A 37 -6.95 15.93 -13.28
N ALA A 38 -6.95 16.03 -11.94
CA ALA A 38 -6.83 17.29 -11.22
C ALA A 38 -5.97 17.12 -9.97
N MET A 39 -5.36 18.20 -9.51
CA MET A 39 -4.66 18.30 -8.24
C MET A 39 -5.55 18.95 -7.20
N ALA A 40 -5.60 18.40 -5.98
CA ALA A 40 -6.41 18.92 -4.90
C ALA A 40 -5.63 19.09 -3.59
N GLY A 41 -5.99 20.10 -2.79
CA GLY A 41 -5.37 20.41 -1.52
C GLY A 41 -5.87 21.73 -0.94
N ARG A 42 -5.39 22.12 0.25
CA ARG A 42 -5.92 23.25 1.03
C ARG A 42 -5.60 24.64 0.47
N SER A 43 -4.51 24.79 -0.27
CA SER A 43 -4.02 26.11 -0.73
C SER A 43 -3.84 26.11 -2.24
N LYS A 44 -4.60 26.96 -2.92
CA LYS A 44 -4.53 27.10 -4.38
C LYS A 44 -3.13 27.55 -4.85
N ASP A 45 -2.49 28.46 -4.12
CA ASP A 45 -1.16 28.97 -4.46
C ASP A 45 -0.09 27.88 -4.33
N LYS A 46 -0.16 27.06 -3.24
CA LYS A 46 0.74 25.90 -3.10
C LYS A 46 0.50 24.86 -4.17
N LEU A 47 -0.76 24.61 -4.54
CA LEU A 47 -1.09 23.69 -5.64
C LEU A 47 -0.51 24.19 -6.97
N ALA A 48 -0.61 25.49 -7.27
CA ALA A 48 -0.03 26.10 -8.47
C ALA A 48 1.50 25.96 -8.48
N SER A 49 2.15 26.27 -7.35
CA SER A 49 3.60 26.10 -7.22
C SER A 49 4.06 24.66 -7.42
N VAL A 50 3.33 23.70 -6.86
CA VAL A 50 3.64 22.26 -7.03
C VAL A 50 3.37 21.82 -8.46
N ARG A 51 2.24 22.22 -9.08
CA ARG A 51 1.94 21.91 -10.47
C ARG A 51 3.11 22.30 -11.39
N ASP A 52 3.61 23.52 -11.21
CA ASP A 52 4.73 24.03 -12.01
C ASP A 52 6.03 23.28 -11.70
N ALA A 53 6.30 22.95 -10.43
CA ALA A 53 7.49 22.21 -10.01
C ALA A 53 7.53 20.76 -10.50
N VAL A 54 6.38 20.08 -10.58
CA VAL A 54 6.29 18.70 -11.08
C VAL A 54 6.17 18.62 -12.61
N GLY A 55 6.15 19.76 -13.30
CA GLY A 55 6.05 19.83 -14.76
C GLY A 55 4.66 19.47 -15.32
N ALA A 56 3.61 19.59 -14.51
CA ALA A 56 2.26 19.40 -14.99
C ALA A 56 1.83 20.58 -15.90
N PRO A 57 0.96 20.34 -16.91
CA PRO A 57 0.45 21.40 -17.78
C PRO A 57 -0.14 22.59 -16.99
N ALA A 58 0.08 23.81 -17.47
CA ALA A 58 -0.36 25.02 -16.78
C ALA A 58 -1.88 25.10 -16.58
N ASP A 59 -2.65 24.42 -17.41
CA ASP A 59 -4.10 24.29 -17.37
C ASP A 59 -4.58 23.10 -16.52
N THR A 60 -3.67 22.32 -15.89
CA THR A 60 -4.04 21.26 -14.95
C THR A 60 -4.94 21.82 -13.85
N PRO A 61 -6.17 21.33 -13.70
CA PRO A 61 -7.13 21.88 -12.76
C PRO A 61 -6.67 21.75 -11.31
N LEU A 62 -6.90 22.81 -10.53
CA LEU A 62 -6.57 22.92 -9.11
C LEU A 62 -7.86 23.05 -8.29
N ILE A 63 -8.09 22.08 -7.39
CA ILE A 63 -9.29 22.03 -6.54
C ILE A 63 -8.88 22.35 -5.10
N VAL A 64 -9.56 23.32 -4.49
CA VAL A 64 -9.37 23.63 -3.06
C VAL A 64 -10.28 22.70 -2.26
N ALA A 65 -9.67 21.86 -1.40
CA ALA A 65 -10.37 20.98 -0.49
C ALA A 65 -9.58 20.81 0.83
N ASP A 66 -10.26 20.83 1.96
CA ASP A 66 -9.69 20.69 3.30
C ASP A 66 -10.37 19.54 4.05
N SER A 67 -9.58 18.69 4.71
CA SER A 67 -10.10 17.57 5.52
C SER A 67 -10.96 18.01 6.71
N SER A 68 -10.90 19.26 7.11
CA SER A 68 -11.75 19.86 8.14
C SER A 68 -13.01 20.53 7.61
N ASP A 69 -13.20 20.58 6.29
CA ASP A 69 -14.37 21.18 5.62
C ASP A 69 -15.09 20.14 4.75
N LEU A 70 -16.15 19.56 5.30
CA LEU A 70 -16.97 18.53 4.64
C LEU A 70 -17.58 19.03 3.31
N ALA A 71 -17.93 20.32 3.22
CA ALA A 71 -18.52 20.88 2.01
C ALA A 71 -17.48 20.90 0.87
N SER A 72 -16.24 21.29 1.16
CA SER A 72 -15.16 21.28 0.19
C SER A 72 -14.77 19.86 -0.26
N LEU A 73 -14.73 18.89 0.68
CA LEU A 73 -14.50 17.48 0.35
C LEU A 73 -15.60 16.94 -0.57
N LYS A 74 -16.87 17.22 -0.22
CA LYS A 74 -18.00 16.80 -1.04
C LYS A 74 -17.96 17.39 -2.44
N ALA A 75 -17.68 18.69 -2.55
CA ALA A 75 -17.58 19.38 -3.85
C ALA A 75 -16.45 18.82 -4.72
N MET A 76 -15.35 18.34 -4.13
CA MET A 76 -14.28 17.64 -4.82
C MET A 76 -14.72 16.25 -5.29
N VAL A 77 -15.34 15.46 -4.40
CA VAL A 77 -15.80 14.10 -4.71
C VAL A 77 -16.88 14.10 -5.79
N ASP A 78 -17.84 15.04 -5.75
CA ASP A 78 -18.93 15.17 -6.74
C ASP A 78 -18.43 15.41 -8.19
N GLN A 79 -17.16 15.81 -8.36
CA GLN A 79 -16.53 16.02 -9.68
C GLN A 79 -15.64 14.87 -10.12
N SER A 80 -15.45 13.85 -9.27
CA SER A 80 -14.45 12.80 -9.44
C SER A 80 -15.09 11.46 -9.77
N LYS A 81 -14.42 10.65 -10.63
CA LYS A 81 -14.69 9.21 -10.70
C LYS A 81 -13.89 8.47 -9.63
N SER A 82 -12.66 8.93 -9.37
CA SER A 82 -11.73 8.32 -8.44
C SER A 82 -10.92 9.39 -7.71
N VAL A 83 -10.69 9.21 -6.41
CA VAL A 83 -9.85 10.07 -5.57
C VAL A 83 -8.64 9.28 -5.06
N ILE A 84 -7.43 9.72 -5.38
CA ILE A 84 -6.20 9.29 -4.74
C ILE A 84 -5.98 10.17 -3.51
N ALA A 85 -6.10 9.58 -2.31
CA ALA A 85 -6.01 10.29 -1.04
C ALA A 85 -4.61 10.22 -0.44
N GLY A 86 -3.92 11.36 -0.39
CA GLY A 86 -2.57 11.51 0.17
C GLY A 86 -2.50 12.37 1.43
N VAL A 87 -3.60 12.51 2.17
CA VAL A 87 -3.67 13.34 3.38
C VAL A 87 -3.70 12.44 4.62
N GLY A 88 -2.51 12.19 5.17
CA GLY A 88 -2.33 11.43 6.42
C GLY A 88 -1.87 12.32 7.58
N PRO A 89 -1.86 11.81 8.85
CA PRO A 89 -2.34 10.49 9.27
C PRO A 89 -3.83 10.28 8.97
N TYR A 90 -4.17 9.10 8.43
CA TYR A 90 -5.53 8.83 7.96
C TYR A 90 -6.55 8.77 9.11
N GLN A 91 -6.16 8.23 10.26
CA GLN A 91 -6.99 8.22 11.46
C GLN A 91 -7.36 9.62 11.97
N LEU A 92 -6.62 10.68 11.55
CA LEU A 92 -6.90 12.07 11.92
C LEU A 92 -7.64 12.85 10.82
N HIS A 93 -7.45 12.47 9.55
CA HIS A 93 -7.86 13.30 8.40
C HIS A 93 -8.58 12.52 7.29
N GLY A 94 -8.65 11.18 7.34
CA GLY A 94 -9.14 10.36 6.23
C GLY A 94 -10.59 9.94 6.33
N SER A 95 -11.18 9.89 7.55
CA SER A 95 -12.47 9.25 7.78
C SER A 95 -13.62 9.90 7.00
N ASP A 96 -13.69 11.22 7.00
CA ASP A 96 -14.76 11.96 6.30
C ASP A 96 -14.70 11.76 4.78
N LEU A 97 -13.48 11.74 4.20
CA LEU A 97 -13.33 11.51 2.77
C LEU A 97 -13.77 10.10 2.37
N VAL A 98 -13.39 9.07 3.16
CA VAL A 98 -13.84 7.69 2.92
C VAL A 98 -15.37 7.61 3.01
N ALA A 99 -15.97 8.22 4.03
CA ALA A 99 -17.41 8.25 4.20
C ALA A 99 -18.14 8.90 3.01
N ILE A 100 -17.63 10.06 2.54
CA ILE A 100 -18.19 10.79 1.40
C ILE A 100 -18.05 9.98 0.11
N CYS A 101 -16.88 9.39 -0.16
CA CYS A 101 -16.68 8.53 -1.34
C CYS A 101 -17.59 7.29 -1.30
N ALA A 102 -17.67 6.61 -0.15
CA ALA A 102 -18.54 5.46 0.05
C ALA A 102 -20.03 5.79 -0.16
N ALA A 103 -20.48 7.00 0.22
CA ALA A 103 -21.83 7.45 -0.01
C ALA A 103 -22.13 7.87 -1.45
N ALA A 104 -21.13 8.49 -2.12
CA ALA A 104 -21.29 9.06 -3.44
C ALA A 104 -21.10 8.05 -4.60
N GLY A 105 -20.65 6.83 -4.32
CA GLY A 105 -20.32 5.84 -5.36
C GLY A 105 -19.03 6.19 -6.11
N VAL A 106 -18.10 6.91 -5.46
CA VAL A 106 -16.84 7.35 -6.04
C VAL A 106 -15.70 6.46 -5.53
N ASP A 107 -14.80 6.08 -6.43
CA ASP A 107 -13.66 5.26 -6.08
C ASP A 107 -12.67 6.04 -5.18
N TYR A 108 -12.15 5.35 -4.17
CA TYR A 108 -11.15 5.87 -3.25
C TYR A 108 -9.94 4.97 -3.22
N LEU A 109 -8.75 5.55 -3.32
CA LEU A 109 -7.48 4.84 -3.19
C LEU A 109 -6.55 5.62 -2.26
N ASP A 110 -5.78 4.90 -1.44
CA ASP A 110 -4.75 5.48 -0.59
C ASP A 110 -3.50 4.59 -0.49
N TYR A 111 -2.51 5.04 0.27
CA TYR A 111 -1.33 4.27 0.66
C TYR A 111 -1.24 4.15 2.21
N CYS A 112 -2.38 3.96 2.84
CA CYS A 112 -2.52 3.86 4.29
C CYS A 112 -1.85 2.59 4.85
N GLY A 113 -1.15 2.73 5.97
CA GLY A 113 -0.57 1.66 6.76
C GLY A 113 -1.11 1.61 8.20
N GLU A 114 -2.35 2.08 8.45
CA GLU A 114 -2.96 2.25 9.77
C GLU A 114 -4.08 1.23 10.00
N PRO A 115 -3.78 -0.03 10.41
CA PRO A 115 -4.76 -1.13 10.42
C PRO A 115 -5.95 -0.89 11.35
N ILE A 116 -5.79 -0.15 12.45
CA ILE A 116 -6.90 0.20 13.35
C ILE A 116 -7.93 1.04 12.59
N TRP A 117 -7.48 2.12 11.96
CA TRP A 117 -8.35 3.00 11.19
C TRP A 117 -8.98 2.29 9.99
N MET A 118 -8.19 1.51 9.25
CA MET A 118 -8.70 0.72 8.12
C MET A 118 -9.84 -0.20 8.56
N ARG A 119 -9.68 -0.91 9.70
CA ARG A 119 -10.73 -1.78 10.25
C ARG A 119 -11.98 -0.98 10.59
N GLN A 120 -11.84 0.17 11.23
CA GLN A 120 -12.98 1.05 11.57
C GLN A 120 -13.74 1.51 10.32
N MET A 121 -13.03 1.89 9.24
CA MET A 121 -13.66 2.31 7.98
C MET A 121 -14.38 1.15 7.27
N ILE A 122 -13.78 -0.05 7.27
CA ILE A 122 -14.40 -1.26 6.72
C ILE A 122 -15.72 -1.56 7.44
N ASP A 123 -15.70 -1.53 8.77
CA ASP A 123 -16.88 -1.85 9.59
C ASP A 123 -17.96 -0.76 9.46
N ALA A 124 -17.59 0.52 9.40
CA ALA A 124 -18.54 1.63 9.36
C ALA A 124 -19.17 1.83 7.98
N HIS A 125 -18.43 1.63 6.90
CA HIS A 125 -18.84 2.06 5.54
C HIS A 125 -18.91 0.92 4.53
N GLY A 126 -18.66 -0.34 4.93
CA GLY A 126 -18.62 -1.49 4.01
C GLY A 126 -19.94 -1.70 3.25
N GLU A 127 -21.06 -1.70 3.93
CA GLU A 127 -22.37 -1.88 3.30
C GLU A 127 -22.79 -0.66 2.48
N GLN A 128 -22.43 0.55 2.92
CA GLN A 128 -22.71 1.78 2.18
C GLN A 128 -21.96 1.80 0.84
N ALA A 129 -20.67 1.45 0.83
CA ALA A 129 -19.87 1.39 -0.39
C ALA A 129 -20.46 0.37 -1.39
N LYS A 130 -20.86 -0.82 -0.93
CA LYS A 130 -21.53 -1.82 -1.77
C LYS A 130 -22.83 -1.29 -2.38
N ALA A 131 -23.64 -0.60 -1.59
CA ALA A 131 -24.94 -0.09 -2.03
C ALA A 131 -24.81 1.07 -3.03
N SER A 132 -23.80 1.93 -2.90
CA SER A 132 -23.60 3.11 -3.75
C SER A 132 -22.87 2.81 -5.05
N GLY A 133 -22.10 1.71 -5.12
CA GLY A 133 -21.21 1.42 -6.22
C GLY A 133 -19.76 1.82 -6.00
N ALA A 134 -19.39 2.37 -4.84
CA ALA A 134 -18.04 2.82 -4.53
C ALA A 134 -17.06 1.64 -4.37
N ARG A 135 -15.86 1.79 -4.92
CA ARG A 135 -14.74 0.86 -4.73
C ARG A 135 -13.68 1.57 -3.88
N ILE A 136 -13.47 1.08 -2.67
CA ILE A 136 -12.54 1.66 -1.70
C ILE A 136 -11.33 0.75 -1.57
N LEU A 137 -10.16 1.22 -2.02
CA LEU A 137 -8.91 0.48 -2.03
C LEU A 137 -7.90 1.12 -1.08
N PHE A 138 -7.57 0.43 -0.01
CA PHE A 138 -6.51 0.83 0.91
C PHE A 138 -5.16 0.27 0.51
N SER A 139 -4.08 0.94 0.95
CA SER A 139 -2.70 0.43 0.88
C SER A 139 -2.19 0.18 -0.54
N CYS A 140 -2.48 1.08 -1.49
CA CYS A 140 -2.04 1.00 -2.88
C CYS A 140 -0.56 1.43 -3.09
N GLY A 141 0.24 1.53 -2.04
CA GLY A 141 1.65 1.91 -2.07
C GLY A 141 2.61 0.77 -1.75
N PHE A 142 3.90 1.10 -1.68
CA PHE A 142 4.98 0.14 -1.41
C PHE A 142 4.76 -0.64 -0.11
N ASP A 143 4.25 0.02 0.92
CA ASP A 143 4.07 -0.60 2.25
C ASP A 143 3.03 -1.74 2.28
N SER A 144 2.54 -2.20 1.14
CA SER A 144 1.68 -3.37 1.06
C SER A 144 1.61 -3.99 -0.33
N LEU A 145 1.50 -3.18 -1.38
CA LEU A 145 1.15 -3.67 -2.71
C LEU A 145 2.13 -4.70 -3.29
N PRO A 146 3.47 -4.49 -3.31
CA PRO A 146 4.40 -5.50 -3.84
C PRO A 146 4.44 -6.76 -2.97
N PHE A 147 4.12 -6.66 -1.67
CA PHE A 147 4.05 -7.81 -0.76
C PHE A 147 2.79 -8.64 -1.02
N GLU A 148 1.67 -8.01 -1.20
CA GLU A 148 0.40 -8.63 -1.55
C GLU A 148 0.46 -9.31 -2.92
N LEU A 149 0.93 -8.58 -3.94
CA LEU A 149 1.05 -9.11 -5.30
C LEU A 149 2.14 -10.18 -5.41
N GLY A 150 3.21 -10.10 -4.63
CA GLY A 150 4.24 -11.12 -4.56
C GLY A 150 3.71 -12.45 -3.98
N ALA A 151 2.92 -12.36 -2.91
CA ALA A 151 2.23 -13.54 -2.36
C ALA A 151 1.24 -14.12 -3.38
N PHE A 152 0.48 -13.29 -4.08
CA PHE A 152 -0.43 -13.72 -5.15
C PHE A 152 0.32 -14.37 -6.32
N PHE A 153 1.43 -13.78 -6.75
CA PHE A 153 2.25 -14.29 -7.85
C PHE A 153 2.87 -15.64 -7.52
N VAL A 154 3.54 -15.78 -6.36
CA VAL A 154 4.15 -17.06 -5.98
C VAL A 154 3.12 -18.17 -5.76
N GLN A 155 1.93 -17.84 -5.25
CA GLN A 155 0.82 -18.79 -5.12
C GLN A 155 0.26 -19.22 -6.49
N THR A 156 0.24 -18.31 -7.45
CA THR A 156 -0.14 -18.64 -8.83
C THR A 156 0.87 -19.60 -9.47
N GLU A 157 2.15 -19.34 -9.27
CA GLU A 157 3.23 -20.20 -9.76
C GLU A 157 3.26 -21.55 -9.02
N ALA A 158 2.97 -21.58 -7.72
CA ALA A 158 2.81 -22.82 -6.97
C ALA A 158 1.70 -23.70 -7.56
N ARG A 159 0.54 -23.13 -7.87
CA ARG A 159 -0.52 -23.88 -8.57
C ARG A 159 -0.06 -24.45 -9.91
N ARG A 160 0.70 -23.65 -10.68
CA ARG A 160 1.21 -24.08 -11.99
C ARG A 160 2.26 -25.18 -11.89
N VAL A 161 3.18 -25.11 -10.92
CA VAL A 161 4.33 -26.03 -10.79
C VAL A 161 4.02 -27.22 -9.90
N LEU A 162 3.30 -27.03 -8.79
CA LEU A 162 3.02 -28.06 -7.78
C LEU A 162 1.61 -28.65 -7.92
N GLY A 163 0.75 -28.05 -8.76
CA GLY A 163 -0.63 -28.48 -8.97
C GLY A 163 -1.64 -27.91 -7.97
N ALA A 164 -1.20 -27.19 -6.95
CA ALA A 164 -2.06 -26.60 -5.91
C ALA A 164 -1.41 -25.36 -5.29
N SER A 165 -2.23 -24.50 -4.68
CA SER A 165 -1.74 -23.48 -3.75
C SER A 165 -1.16 -24.13 -2.50
N VAL A 166 -0.26 -23.44 -1.83
CA VAL A 166 0.37 -23.92 -0.60
C VAL A 166 -0.12 -23.15 0.62
N SER A 167 -0.16 -23.82 1.76
CA SER A 167 -0.58 -23.20 3.03
C SER A 167 0.52 -22.37 3.70
N ARG A 168 1.77 -22.37 3.19
CA ARG A 168 2.89 -21.64 3.77
C ARG A 168 3.61 -20.82 2.71
N VAL A 169 3.67 -19.49 2.90
CA VAL A 169 4.52 -18.58 2.11
C VAL A 169 5.33 -17.71 3.06
N LYS A 170 6.61 -17.54 2.75
CA LYS A 170 7.51 -16.59 3.42
C LYS A 170 7.76 -15.41 2.48
N GLY A 171 7.57 -14.17 2.94
CA GLY A 171 8.06 -12.95 2.30
C GLY A 171 9.40 -12.53 2.94
N ARG A 172 10.42 -12.27 2.13
CA ARG A 172 11.74 -11.90 2.64
C ARG A 172 12.31 -10.73 1.87
N VAL A 173 12.59 -9.64 2.57
CA VAL A 173 13.29 -8.48 2.00
C VAL A 173 14.77 -8.84 1.88
N ARG A 174 15.29 -8.99 0.67
CA ARG A 174 16.71 -9.27 0.39
C ARG A 174 17.56 -8.00 0.32
N ASP A 175 17.03 -6.98 -0.35
CA ASP A 175 17.64 -5.64 -0.40
C ASP A 175 16.52 -4.59 -0.41
N MET A 176 16.74 -3.48 0.25
CA MET A 176 15.86 -2.33 0.23
C MET A 176 16.65 -1.08 0.60
N ARG A 177 16.67 -0.11 -0.32
CA ARG A 177 17.35 1.18 -0.12
C ARG A 177 16.33 2.29 -0.14
N GLY A 178 16.31 3.04 0.93
CA GLY A 178 15.40 4.15 1.14
C GLY A 178 15.31 4.54 2.62
N THR A 179 14.77 5.71 2.88
CA THR A 179 14.59 6.26 4.23
C THR A 179 13.13 6.64 4.45
N LEU A 180 12.66 6.67 5.69
CA LEU A 180 11.25 6.98 5.99
C LEU A 180 10.93 8.46 5.74
N SER A 181 9.71 8.74 5.25
CA SER A 181 9.15 10.09 5.19
C SER A 181 8.58 10.53 6.53
N GLY A 182 8.42 11.85 6.70
CA GLY A 182 7.75 12.40 7.87
C GLY A 182 6.29 12.01 7.99
N GLY A 183 5.61 11.70 6.87
CA GLY A 183 4.24 11.19 6.87
C GLY A 183 4.13 9.81 7.54
N THR A 184 5.00 8.88 7.18
CA THR A 184 5.07 7.54 7.81
C THR A 184 5.35 7.63 9.30
N ALA A 185 6.30 8.49 9.72
CA ALA A 185 6.60 8.71 11.13
C ALA A 185 5.39 9.30 11.89
N ALA A 186 4.67 10.25 11.29
CA ALA A 186 3.47 10.85 11.87
C ALA A 186 2.33 9.84 12.05
N SER A 187 2.08 8.96 11.07
CA SER A 187 1.08 7.89 11.15
C SER A 187 1.41 6.88 12.24
N ALA A 188 2.67 6.47 12.36
CA ALA A 188 3.11 5.59 13.44
C ALA A 188 2.88 6.24 14.81
N LYS A 189 3.29 7.50 14.98
CA LYS A 189 3.06 8.26 16.23
C LYS A 189 1.57 8.36 16.55
N ALA A 190 0.72 8.72 15.59
CA ALA A 190 -0.72 8.83 15.80
C ALA A 190 -1.33 7.48 16.24
N THR A 191 -0.86 6.36 15.69
CA THR A 191 -1.30 5.01 16.11
C THR A 191 -0.91 4.72 17.57
N PHE A 192 0.32 5.03 17.98
CA PHE A 192 0.73 4.87 19.38
C PHE A 192 -0.06 5.79 20.31
N ASP A 193 -0.30 7.05 19.93
CA ASP A 193 -1.11 7.99 20.71
C ASP A 193 -2.56 7.51 20.86
N ALA A 194 -3.14 6.89 19.82
CA ALA A 194 -4.48 6.30 19.87
C ALA A 194 -4.54 5.11 20.84
N VAL A 195 -3.58 4.20 20.76
CA VAL A 195 -3.49 3.04 21.67
C VAL A 195 -3.25 3.48 23.12
N ALA A 196 -2.45 4.53 23.34
CA ALA A 196 -2.23 5.06 24.69
C ALA A 196 -3.51 5.64 25.32
N LYS A 197 -4.46 6.14 24.50
CA LYS A 197 -5.77 6.65 24.95
C LYS A 197 -6.79 5.53 25.12
N ASP A 198 -6.72 4.49 24.30
CA ASP A 198 -7.62 3.34 24.33
C ASP A 198 -6.84 2.04 24.15
N LEU A 199 -6.52 1.39 25.26
CA LEU A 199 -5.76 0.14 25.28
C LEU A 199 -6.50 -1.03 24.59
N SER A 200 -7.82 -0.95 24.39
CA SER A 200 -8.57 -1.99 23.67
C SER A 200 -8.12 -2.13 22.22
N LEU A 201 -7.60 -1.04 21.61
CA LEU A 201 -7.07 -1.01 20.23
C LEU A 201 -5.83 -1.89 20.05
N ILE A 202 -5.14 -2.24 21.12
CA ILE A 202 -3.98 -3.15 21.07
C ILE A 202 -4.37 -4.54 20.58
N THR A 203 -5.62 -4.95 20.79
CA THR A 203 -6.15 -6.22 20.30
C THR A 203 -6.16 -6.26 18.77
N ILE A 204 -6.52 -5.15 18.11
CA ILE A 204 -6.51 -5.01 16.66
C ILE A 204 -5.06 -5.06 16.13
N LEU A 205 -4.11 -4.39 16.82
CA LEU A 205 -2.70 -4.42 16.42
C LEU A 205 -2.05 -5.79 16.60
N ASN A 206 -2.53 -6.61 17.55
CA ASN A 206 -2.00 -7.94 17.79
C ASN A 206 -2.69 -9.03 16.97
N ASP A 207 -3.83 -8.72 16.34
CA ASP A 207 -4.58 -9.68 15.52
C ASP A 207 -4.06 -9.69 14.07
N PRO A 208 -3.45 -10.79 13.59
CA PRO A 208 -3.04 -10.92 12.19
C PRO A 208 -4.22 -10.87 11.20
N PHE A 209 -5.44 -11.11 11.71
CA PHE A 209 -6.68 -11.14 10.94
C PHE A 209 -7.56 -9.90 11.18
N ALA A 210 -7.00 -8.82 11.74
CA ALA A 210 -7.74 -7.61 12.04
C ALA A 210 -8.51 -7.02 10.85
N LEU A 211 -8.01 -7.19 9.63
CA LEU A 211 -8.65 -6.69 8.40
C LEU A 211 -9.56 -7.72 7.71
N THR A 212 -9.85 -8.87 8.36
CA THR A 212 -10.73 -9.92 7.83
C THR A 212 -11.97 -10.10 8.70
N PRO A 213 -12.95 -9.15 8.70
CA PRO A 213 -14.15 -9.25 9.53
C PRO A 213 -14.85 -10.61 9.35
N GLY A 214 -15.16 -11.28 10.48
CA GLY A 214 -15.83 -12.58 10.46
C GLY A 214 -14.95 -13.78 10.17
N PHE A 215 -13.62 -13.60 9.97
CA PHE A 215 -12.68 -14.70 9.79
C PHE A 215 -11.46 -14.53 10.69
N SER A 216 -11.08 -15.63 11.36
CA SER A 216 -9.82 -15.78 12.07
C SER A 216 -9.18 -17.12 11.64
N GLY A 217 -7.95 -17.06 11.18
CA GLY A 217 -7.20 -18.21 10.66
C GLY A 217 -6.25 -18.83 11.70
N PRO A 218 -5.29 -19.66 11.27
CA PRO A 218 -4.32 -20.32 12.13
C PRO A 218 -3.35 -19.31 12.76
N ARG A 219 -2.65 -19.76 13.81
CA ARG A 219 -1.59 -18.96 14.45
C ARG A 219 -0.52 -18.57 13.43
N GLN A 220 -0.21 -17.29 13.38
CA GLN A 220 0.81 -16.73 12.51
C GLN A 220 2.16 -16.57 13.21
N PRO A 221 3.30 -16.71 12.49
CA PRO A 221 4.63 -16.37 13.02
C PRO A 221 4.67 -14.89 13.43
N ARG A 222 5.27 -14.61 14.59
CA ARG A 222 5.29 -13.21 15.08
C ARG A 222 6.33 -12.33 14.40
N GLY A 223 7.43 -12.90 13.87
CA GLY A 223 8.51 -12.14 13.22
C GLY A 223 9.14 -11.05 14.11
N SER A 224 9.06 -11.17 15.44
CA SER A 224 9.43 -10.12 16.40
C SER A 224 10.86 -10.20 16.93
N LYS A 225 11.60 -11.24 16.56
CA LYS A 225 12.99 -11.48 16.97
C LYS A 225 13.82 -11.98 15.79
N PRO A 226 15.12 -11.72 15.77
CA PRO A 226 16.02 -12.36 14.83
C PRO A 226 15.94 -13.90 14.90
N ILE A 227 15.93 -14.55 13.73
CA ILE A 227 15.96 -16.00 13.57
C ILE A 227 16.97 -16.37 12.48
N TYR A 228 17.56 -17.57 12.58
CA TYR A 228 18.30 -18.15 11.47
C TYR A 228 17.38 -19.03 10.64
N GLU A 229 17.39 -18.85 9.32
CA GLU A 229 16.60 -19.62 8.37
C GLU A 229 17.52 -20.59 7.62
N GLU A 230 17.44 -21.87 7.96
CA GLU A 230 18.27 -22.92 7.39
C GLU A 230 18.09 -23.08 5.88
N ASP A 231 16.83 -22.96 5.40
CA ASP A 231 16.49 -23.09 3.99
C ASP A 231 17.00 -21.92 3.12
N LEU A 232 17.28 -20.77 3.73
CA LEU A 232 17.84 -19.59 3.07
C LEU A 232 19.31 -19.35 3.43
N GLN A 233 19.87 -20.13 4.36
CA GLN A 233 21.24 -19.97 4.90
C GLN A 233 21.53 -18.53 5.33
N SER A 234 20.56 -17.89 6.01
CA SER A 234 20.64 -16.48 6.37
C SER A 234 19.94 -16.23 7.70
N TRP A 235 20.47 -15.28 8.46
CA TRP A 235 19.71 -14.62 9.50
C TRP A 235 18.61 -13.74 8.90
N ALA A 236 17.51 -13.62 9.63
CA ALA A 236 16.38 -12.78 9.29
C ALA A 236 15.99 -11.91 10.50
N ALA A 237 15.80 -10.62 10.26
CA ALA A 237 15.40 -9.63 11.25
C ALA A 237 13.92 -9.28 11.13
N PRO A 238 13.28 -8.76 12.19
CA PRO A 238 11.94 -8.21 12.12
C PRO A 238 11.81 -7.11 11.05
N PHE A 239 10.75 -7.18 10.26
CA PHE A 239 10.41 -6.16 9.27
C PHE A 239 9.28 -5.28 9.80
N MET A 240 9.51 -3.97 9.91
CA MET A 240 8.54 -3.06 10.53
C MET A 240 7.19 -2.98 9.79
N MET A 241 7.22 -3.11 8.46
CA MET A 241 6.00 -3.03 7.64
C MET A 241 5.21 -4.35 7.61
N ALA A 242 5.77 -5.46 8.13
CA ALA A 242 5.05 -6.72 8.26
C ALA A 242 3.73 -6.59 9.04
N LEU A 243 3.66 -5.58 9.93
CA LEU A 243 2.45 -5.29 10.70
C LEU A 243 1.23 -5.03 9.80
N ILE A 244 1.39 -4.23 8.75
CA ILE A 244 0.28 -3.94 7.82
C ILE A 244 0.25 -4.93 6.65
N ASN A 245 1.39 -5.30 6.11
CA ASN A 245 1.49 -6.13 4.91
C ASN A 245 0.84 -7.50 5.11
N THR A 246 1.15 -8.18 6.23
CA THR A 246 0.59 -9.51 6.52
C THR A 246 -0.94 -9.48 6.62
N ARG A 247 -1.50 -8.41 7.20
CA ARG A 247 -2.96 -8.22 7.28
C ARG A 247 -3.60 -8.03 5.93
N ASN A 248 -2.96 -7.26 5.05
CA ASN A 248 -3.43 -7.07 3.68
C ASN A 248 -3.37 -8.37 2.88
N VAL A 249 -2.31 -9.18 3.02
CA VAL A 249 -2.21 -10.50 2.38
C VAL A 249 -3.32 -11.44 2.85
N HIS A 250 -3.60 -11.50 4.16
CA HIS A 250 -4.71 -12.31 4.68
C HIS A 250 -6.07 -11.78 4.23
N ARG A 251 -6.25 -10.45 4.19
CA ARG A 251 -7.46 -9.82 3.66
C ARG A 251 -7.66 -10.17 2.19
N SER A 252 -6.62 -10.13 1.38
CA SER A 252 -6.68 -10.49 -0.03
C SER A 252 -7.09 -11.94 -0.24
N ASN A 253 -6.51 -12.85 0.55
CA ASN A 253 -6.91 -14.26 0.52
C ASN A 253 -8.41 -14.42 0.84
N MET A 254 -8.93 -13.71 1.85
CA MET A 254 -10.36 -13.73 2.19
C MET A 254 -11.23 -13.15 1.07
N LEU A 255 -10.88 -11.97 0.55
CA LEU A 255 -11.66 -11.27 -0.47
C LEU A 255 -11.74 -12.06 -1.79
N MET A 256 -10.72 -12.83 -2.12
CA MET A 256 -10.70 -13.73 -3.27
C MET A 256 -11.40 -15.09 -3.02
N GLY A 257 -12.00 -15.32 -1.85
CA GLY A 257 -12.66 -16.58 -1.50
C GLY A 257 -11.68 -17.68 -1.04
N PHE A 258 -10.57 -17.31 -0.45
CA PHE A 258 -9.54 -18.19 0.14
C PHE A 258 -8.80 -19.10 -0.87
N PRO A 259 -8.29 -18.58 -1.99
CA PRO A 259 -7.54 -19.39 -2.96
C PRO A 259 -6.23 -19.96 -2.41
N TYR A 260 -5.70 -19.42 -1.29
CA TYR A 260 -4.53 -19.96 -0.59
C TYR A 260 -4.91 -20.92 0.55
N GLY A 261 -6.21 -21.16 0.74
CA GLY A 261 -6.77 -21.93 1.84
C GLY A 261 -7.03 -21.08 3.10
N ARG A 262 -7.87 -21.64 4.00
CA ARG A 262 -8.17 -21.00 5.30
C ARG A 262 -7.04 -21.18 6.31
N GLU A 263 -6.21 -22.23 6.13
CA GLU A 263 -5.04 -22.55 6.95
C GLU A 263 -3.77 -21.83 6.47
N PHE A 264 -3.91 -20.74 5.72
CA PHE A 264 -2.79 -20.03 5.13
C PHE A 264 -1.94 -19.31 6.19
N ILE A 265 -0.63 -19.55 6.14
CA ILE A 265 0.39 -18.96 7.02
C ILE A 265 1.33 -18.10 6.19
N TYR A 266 1.47 -16.84 6.60
CA TYR A 266 2.31 -15.86 5.92
C TYR A 266 3.06 -14.98 6.94
N ASP A 267 4.34 -14.72 6.71
CA ASP A 267 5.13 -13.77 7.48
C ASP A 267 6.19 -13.09 6.63
N GLU A 268 6.69 -11.96 7.13
CA GLU A 268 7.71 -11.15 6.47
C GLU A 268 8.86 -10.84 7.41
N MET A 269 10.09 -10.95 6.88
CA MET A 269 11.32 -10.56 7.58
C MET A 269 12.36 -10.00 6.62
N VAL A 270 13.40 -9.35 7.14
CA VAL A 270 14.52 -8.83 6.37
C VAL A 270 15.69 -9.81 6.47
N LEU A 271 16.21 -10.29 5.34
CA LEU A 271 17.43 -11.11 5.32
C LEU A 271 18.67 -10.26 5.61
N THR A 272 19.55 -10.77 6.46
CA THR A 272 20.73 -10.02 6.92
C THR A 272 22.05 -10.75 6.68
N GLY A 273 22.00 -11.92 6.03
CA GLY A 273 23.16 -12.71 5.63
C GLY A 273 23.49 -13.86 6.58
N PRO A 274 24.50 -14.68 6.23
CA PRO A 274 24.91 -15.84 7.00
C PRO A 274 25.83 -15.50 8.18
N GLY A 275 26.03 -16.47 9.07
CA GLY A 275 27.06 -16.46 10.12
C GLY A 275 26.90 -15.36 11.16
N GLU A 276 27.96 -15.11 11.92
CA GLU A 276 27.98 -14.12 13.02
C GLU A 276 27.69 -12.67 12.54
N GLN A 277 28.17 -12.31 11.34
CA GLN A 277 27.91 -10.98 10.77
C GLN A 277 26.43 -10.81 10.44
N GLY A 278 25.78 -11.87 9.92
CA GLY A 278 24.34 -11.87 9.65
C GLY A 278 23.52 -11.70 10.92
N GLU A 279 23.91 -12.37 12.00
CA GLU A 279 23.28 -12.23 13.32
C GLU A 279 23.44 -10.80 13.88
N ALA A 280 24.65 -10.27 13.80
CA ALA A 280 24.93 -8.89 14.24
C ALA A 280 24.09 -7.87 13.46
N ASN A 281 24.01 -8.02 12.12
CA ASN A 281 23.19 -7.18 11.27
C ASN A 281 21.68 -7.30 11.63
N ALA A 282 21.20 -8.49 11.96
CA ALA A 282 19.80 -8.69 12.35
C ALA A 282 19.45 -7.95 13.66
N LYS A 283 20.36 -7.95 14.61
CA LYS A 283 20.23 -7.17 15.86
C LYS A 283 20.24 -5.66 15.60
N LEU A 284 21.09 -5.18 14.67
CA LEU A 284 21.12 -3.76 14.26
C LEU A 284 19.82 -3.34 13.57
N VAL A 285 19.29 -4.13 12.64
CA VAL A 285 18.00 -3.84 11.99
C VAL A 285 16.87 -3.76 13.02
N MET A 286 16.83 -4.68 13.96
CA MET A 286 15.82 -4.65 15.04
C MET A 286 15.94 -3.41 15.91
N ALA A 287 17.16 -2.98 16.27
CA ALA A 287 17.40 -1.76 17.04
C ALA A 287 16.97 -0.50 16.25
N ALA A 288 17.37 -0.40 14.97
CA ALA A 288 17.02 0.71 14.10
C ALA A 288 15.50 0.87 13.87
N ASN A 289 14.73 -0.20 13.88
CA ASN A 289 13.27 -0.12 13.79
C ASN A 289 12.65 0.66 14.96
N ASN A 290 13.25 0.60 16.14
CA ASN A 290 12.79 1.34 17.33
C ASN A 290 13.14 2.84 17.27
N GLU A 291 14.18 3.22 16.52
CA GLU A 291 14.64 4.62 16.42
C GLU A 291 13.93 5.40 15.31
N LYS A 292 13.48 4.73 14.25
CA LYS A 292 12.89 5.37 13.04
C LYS A 292 11.62 6.19 13.32
N THR A 293 10.94 5.95 14.43
CA THR A 293 9.75 6.69 14.87
C THR A 293 10.04 7.65 16.03
N GLY A 294 11.30 7.85 16.36
CA GLY A 294 11.77 8.68 17.50
C GLY A 294 11.76 10.19 17.22
N PRO A 295 12.30 10.98 18.17
CA PRO A 295 12.30 12.45 18.12
C PRO A 295 13.03 13.07 16.91
N ASN A 296 13.93 12.33 16.29
CA ASN A 296 14.72 12.75 15.12
C ASN A 296 14.08 12.37 13.77
N ALA A 297 12.83 11.88 13.76
CA ALA A 297 12.11 11.58 12.54
C ALA A 297 11.89 12.84 11.68
N ARG A 298 11.87 12.67 10.34
CA ARG A 298 11.54 13.77 9.40
C ARG A 298 10.16 14.36 9.71
N LYS A 299 10.00 15.64 9.43
CA LYS A 299 8.71 16.34 9.61
C LYS A 299 7.71 15.96 8.50
N PRO A 300 6.39 16.04 8.76
CA PRO A 300 5.38 15.88 7.73
C PRO A 300 5.65 16.78 6.52
N GLY A 301 5.59 16.23 5.30
CA GLY A 301 5.93 16.92 4.06
C GLY A 301 7.39 16.73 3.62
N GLU A 302 8.26 16.21 4.47
CA GLU A 302 9.64 15.88 4.13
C GLU A 302 9.78 14.39 3.79
N GLY A 303 10.71 14.08 2.89
CA GLY A 303 11.01 12.70 2.47
C GLY A 303 12.39 12.59 1.83
N PRO A 304 12.76 11.41 1.27
CA PRO A 304 14.02 11.24 0.58
C PRO A 304 14.16 12.19 -0.61
N SER A 305 15.40 12.65 -0.86
CA SER A 305 15.71 13.48 -2.01
C SER A 305 15.44 12.76 -3.34
N LYS A 306 15.44 13.50 -4.45
CA LYS A 306 15.28 12.89 -5.79
C LYS A 306 16.38 11.88 -6.08
N GLU A 307 17.64 12.23 -5.75
CA GLU A 307 18.80 11.35 -5.93
C GLU A 307 18.68 10.08 -5.08
N GLU A 308 18.28 10.21 -3.79
CA GLU A 308 18.04 9.04 -2.93
C GLU A 308 16.96 8.12 -3.51
N ARG A 309 15.89 8.68 -4.11
CA ARG A 309 14.80 7.90 -4.71
C ARG A 309 15.23 7.18 -6.00
N GLU A 310 15.95 7.88 -6.87
CA GLU A 310 16.41 7.32 -8.15
C GLU A 310 17.51 6.28 -7.97
N ASN A 311 18.33 6.36 -6.91
CA ASN A 311 19.32 5.35 -6.53
C ASN A 311 18.75 4.26 -5.59
N GLY A 312 17.47 4.37 -5.22
CA GLY A 312 16.78 3.39 -4.42
C GLY A 312 16.40 2.14 -5.22
N LEU A 313 16.17 1.07 -4.51
CA LEU A 313 15.67 -0.20 -5.06
C LEU A 313 15.06 -1.05 -3.95
N TYR A 314 14.33 -2.08 -4.33
CA TYR A 314 13.98 -3.18 -3.44
C TYR A 314 13.96 -4.51 -4.17
N ASP A 315 14.29 -5.58 -3.44
CA ASP A 315 14.27 -6.97 -3.88
C ASP A 315 13.59 -7.82 -2.81
N LEU A 316 12.42 -8.35 -3.15
CA LEU A 316 11.55 -9.12 -2.27
C LEU A 316 11.50 -10.56 -2.76
N LEU A 317 11.91 -11.51 -1.92
CA LEU A 317 11.82 -12.95 -2.17
C LEU A 317 10.55 -13.52 -1.55
N TYR A 318 9.88 -14.39 -2.28
CA TYR A 318 8.74 -15.18 -1.82
C TYR A 318 9.07 -16.66 -1.94
N VAL A 319 8.89 -17.41 -0.85
CA VAL A 319 9.08 -18.86 -0.82
C VAL A 319 7.77 -19.52 -0.48
N ALA A 320 7.17 -20.18 -1.45
CA ALA A 320 5.96 -20.98 -1.33
C ALA A 320 6.35 -22.43 -1.03
N ILE A 321 5.95 -22.96 0.13
CA ILE A 321 6.40 -24.25 0.66
C ILE A 321 5.23 -25.23 0.73
N ALA A 322 5.32 -26.32 -0.02
CA ALA A 322 4.35 -27.40 0.01
C ALA A 322 4.53 -28.30 1.25
N PRO A 323 3.49 -29.04 1.68
CA PRO A 323 3.58 -29.95 2.84
C PRO A 323 4.64 -31.06 2.68
N ASP A 324 5.00 -31.42 1.46
CA ASP A 324 6.02 -32.43 1.14
C ASP A 324 7.44 -31.86 1.05
N GLY A 325 7.60 -30.55 1.34
CA GLY A 325 8.90 -29.86 1.33
C GLY A 325 9.32 -29.30 -0.03
N ARG A 326 8.56 -29.53 -1.11
CA ARG A 326 8.82 -28.87 -2.40
C ARG A 326 8.54 -27.37 -2.28
N GLU A 327 9.34 -26.56 -3.00
CA GLU A 327 9.25 -25.12 -2.96
C GLU A 327 9.07 -24.52 -4.36
N VAL A 328 8.44 -23.36 -4.38
CA VAL A 328 8.49 -22.43 -5.52
C VAL A 328 8.96 -21.09 -4.98
N ARG A 329 9.99 -20.54 -5.62
CA ARG A 329 10.57 -19.25 -5.27
C ARG A 329 10.25 -18.23 -6.35
N ALA A 330 9.93 -17.02 -5.93
CA ALA A 330 9.67 -15.90 -6.82
C ALA A 330 10.21 -14.60 -6.21
N SER A 331 10.47 -13.61 -7.05
CA SER A 331 10.86 -12.28 -6.59
C SER A 331 10.02 -11.18 -7.19
N VAL A 332 9.89 -10.10 -6.42
CA VAL A 332 9.37 -8.81 -6.88
C VAL A 332 10.45 -7.77 -6.65
N LYS A 333 10.81 -7.04 -7.71
CA LYS A 333 11.82 -5.97 -7.63
C LYS A 333 11.26 -4.67 -8.17
N GLY A 334 11.73 -3.55 -7.61
CA GLY A 334 11.42 -2.22 -8.08
C GLY A 334 12.68 -1.43 -8.38
N ASP A 335 12.56 -0.50 -9.32
CA ASP A 335 13.62 0.34 -9.90
C ASP A 335 13.82 1.67 -9.19
N SER A 336 13.18 1.87 -8.06
CA SER A 336 13.26 3.10 -7.25
C SER A 336 13.07 2.78 -5.77
N ASP A 337 13.30 3.79 -4.93
CA ASP A 337 13.00 3.66 -3.51
C ASP A 337 11.49 3.41 -3.25
N PRO A 338 11.12 3.03 -2.01
CA PRO A 338 9.72 2.81 -1.64
C PRO A 338 8.75 3.95 -1.99
N TYR A 339 9.16 5.21 -1.87
CA TYR A 339 8.28 6.37 -2.12
C TYR A 339 8.14 6.69 -3.61
N GLY A 340 9.23 6.66 -4.37
CA GLY A 340 9.17 6.79 -5.83
C GLY A 340 8.29 5.70 -6.43
N SER A 341 8.45 4.47 -5.93
CA SER A 341 7.61 3.35 -6.31
C SER A 341 6.15 3.52 -5.89
N THR A 342 5.87 4.04 -4.67
CA THR A 342 4.50 4.34 -4.20
C THR A 342 3.78 5.30 -5.13
N GLY A 343 4.45 6.38 -5.57
CA GLY A 343 3.83 7.35 -6.48
C GLY A 343 3.39 6.74 -7.80
N LYS A 344 4.23 5.86 -8.38
CA LYS A 344 3.92 5.10 -9.59
C LYS A 344 2.77 4.10 -9.35
N MET A 345 2.89 3.29 -8.30
CA MET A 345 1.94 2.21 -8.01
C MET A 345 0.52 2.70 -7.79
N ILE A 346 0.32 3.74 -6.97
CA ILE A 346 -1.04 4.21 -6.68
C ILE A 346 -1.69 4.87 -7.90
N ALA A 347 -0.91 5.59 -8.72
CA ALA A 347 -1.41 6.13 -9.98
C ALA A 347 -1.87 4.98 -10.90
N GLU A 348 -1.04 3.93 -11.04
CA GLU A 348 -1.37 2.77 -11.86
C GLU A 348 -2.52 1.94 -11.28
N CYS A 349 -2.69 1.88 -9.95
CA CYS A 349 -3.87 1.28 -9.32
C CYS A 349 -5.15 2.00 -9.75
N ALA A 350 -5.17 3.35 -9.69
CA ALA A 350 -6.33 4.13 -10.09
C ALA A 350 -6.66 3.95 -11.57
N ILE A 351 -5.66 3.99 -12.44
CA ILE A 351 -5.83 3.81 -13.89
C ILE A 351 -6.24 2.37 -14.22
N CYS A 352 -5.65 1.36 -13.57
CA CYS A 352 -6.04 -0.05 -13.71
C CYS A 352 -7.52 -0.26 -13.34
N LEU A 353 -7.94 0.29 -12.21
CA LEU A 353 -9.31 0.18 -11.73
C LEU A 353 -10.32 0.81 -12.71
N LEU A 354 -9.95 1.93 -13.33
CA LEU A 354 -10.79 2.64 -14.30
C LEU A 354 -10.84 1.97 -15.68
N ARG A 355 -9.71 1.44 -16.16
CA ARG A 355 -9.55 1.03 -17.57
C ARG A 355 -9.49 -0.49 -17.76
N ASP A 356 -8.71 -1.18 -16.91
CA ASP A 356 -8.43 -2.61 -17.12
C ASP A 356 -9.34 -3.50 -16.27
N ALA A 357 -9.83 -2.98 -15.14
CA ALA A 357 -10.65 -3.71 -14.19
C ALA A 357 -11.95 -2.96 -13.81
N PRO A 358 -12.74 -2.43 -14.78
CA PRO A 358 -13.97 -1.70 -14.49
C PRO A 358 -15.06 -2.58 -13.86
N ASP A 359 -14.93 -3.88 -13.98
CA ASP A 359 -15.82 -4.93 -13.50
C ASP A 359 -15.60 -5.32 -12.01
N VAL A 360 -14.61 -4.71 -11.33
CA VAL A 360 -14.42 -4.92 -9.90
C VAL A 360 -15.66 -4.50 -9.12
N PRO A 361 -16.25 -5.40 -8.31
CA PRO A 361 -17.46 -5.09 -7.56
C PRO A 361 -17.24 -3.95 -6.55
N ALA A 362 -18.31 -3.24 -6.23
CA ALA A 362 -18.32 -2.24 -5.17
C ALA A 362 -17.99 -2.84 -3.79
N GLY A 363 -17.39 -2.05 -2.92
CA GLY A 363 -16.99 -2.44 -1.57
C GLY A 363 -15.57 -2.06 -1.21
N PHE A 364 -15.07 -2.61 -0.10
CA PHE A 364 -13.71 -2.38 0.39
C PHE A 364 -12.77 -3.50 -0.05
N TRP A 365 -11.72 -3.14 -0.76
CA TRP A 365 -10.78 -4.06 -1.39
C TRP A 365 -9.34 -3.79 -0.94
N THR A 366 -8.49 -4.80 -1.13
CA THR A 366 -7.05 -4.61 -1.33
C THR A 366 -6.80 -4.54 -2.84
N PRO A 367 -5.81 -3.79 -3.32
CA PRO A 367 -5.56 -3.64 -4.75
C PRO A 367 -5.23 -4.96 -5.46
N GLY A 368 -4.49 -5.86 -4.80
CA GLY A 368 -4.15 -7.17 -5.35
C GLY A 368 -5.35 -8.09 -5.46
N ALA A 369 -6.26 -8.11 -4.48
CA ALA A 369 -7.50 -8.90 -4.57
C ALA A 369 -8.45 -8.35 -5.65
N ALA A 370 -8.54 -7.02 -5.77
CA ALA A 370 -9.41 -6.37 -6.74
C ALA A 370 -8.96 -6.60 -8.19
N MET A 371 -7.67 -6.46 -8.47
CA MET A 371 -7.17 -6.34 -9.85
C MET A 371 -6.21 -7.45 -10.30
N GLN A 372 -5.61 -8.19 -9.36
CA GLN A 372 -4.85 -9.42 -9.62
C GLN A 372 -3.82 -9.29 -10.76
N HIS A 373 -3.84 -10.19 -11.74
CA HIS A 373 -2.92 -10.19 -12.89
C HIS A 373 -3.01 -8.93 -13.76
N LYS A 374 -4.17 -8.26 -13.81
CA LYS A 374 -4.34 -7.01 -14.55
C LYS A 374 -3.43 -5.93 -13.96
N LEU A 375 -3.37 -5.85 -12.62
CA LEU A 375 -2.50 -4.91 -11.94
C LEU A 375 -1.02 -5.29 -12.05
N ILE A 376 -0.66 -6.57 -11.89
CA ILE A 376 0.73 -7.04 -12.11
C ILE A 376 1.21 -6.61 -13.49
N LYS A 377 0.42 -6.90 -14.54
CA LYS A 377 0.78 -6.52 -15.91
C LYS A 377 1.04 -5.01 -16.02
N ARG A 378 0.14 -4.20 -15.49
CA ARG A 378 0.25 -2.74 -15.54
C ARG A 378 1.48 -2.22 -14.80
N LEU A 379 1.78 -2.75 -13.62
CA LEU A 379 2.94 -2.36 -12.85
C LEU A 379 4.27 -2.75 -13.53
N VAL A 380 4.30 -3.87 -14.23
CA VAL A 380 5.44 -4.28 -15.06
C VAL A 380 5.60 -3.34 -16.26
N ASP A 381 4.52 -3.05 -16.96
CA ASP A 381 4.57 -2.24 -18.19
C ASP A 381 4.88 -0.75 -17.92
N HIS A 382 4.46 -0.21 -16.77
CA HIS A 382 4.45 1.25 -16.53
C HIS A 382 5.18 1.71 -15.27
N ALA A 383 5.25 0.88 -14.21
CA ALA A 383 5.75 1.31 -12.91
C ALA A 383 7.17 0.81 -12.57
N GLY A 384 7.83 0.08 -13.48
CA GLY A 384 9.20 -0.43 -13.31
C GLY A 384 9.32 -1.61 -12.34
N LEU A 385 8.22 -2.32 -12.04
CA LEU A 385 8.27 -3.54 -11.25
C LEU A 385 8.57 -4.75 -12.12
N THR A 386 9.25 -5.74 -11.54
CA THR A 386 9.43 -7.05 -12.16
C THR A 386 8.96 -8.15 -11.22
N PHE A 387 8.31 -9.17 -11.80
CA PHE A 387 7.87 -10.38 -11.11
C PHE A 387 8.52 -11.58 -11.80
N THR A 388 9.34 -12.34 -11.07
CA THR A 388 10.16 -13.41 -11.66
C THR A 388 10.10 -14.67 -10.83
N VAL A 389 9.90 -15.83 -11.48
CA VAL A 389 10.11 -17.13 -10.84
C VAL A 389 11.60 -17.41 -10.77
N GLU A 390 12.09 -17.74 -9.59
CA GLU A 390 13.50 -18.10 -9.37
C GLU A 390 13.69 -19.62 -9.49
N LYS A 391 14.84 -20.02 -10.03
CA LYS A 391 15.22 -21.42 -10.22
C LYS A 391 15.82 -22.00 -8.96
#